data_42e3c910403c4df79b1023dab568baf1
#
_entry.id   42e3c910403c4df79b1023dab568baf1
#
_cell.length_a   1.000
_cell.length_b   1.000
_cell.length_c   1.000
_cell.angle_alpha   90.00
_cell.angle_beta   90.00
_cell.angle_gamma   90.00
#
_symmetry.space_group_name_H-M   'P 1'
#
loop_
_entity.id
_entity.type
_entity.pdbx_description
1 polymer ?
#
loop_
_entity_poly.entity_id
_entity_poly.type
_entity_poly.pdbx_seq_one_letter_code
_entity_poly.pdbx_strand_id
1 'polypeptide(L)'
;GLFIDWWGVGPVFLIDAGMFAAPVIALMLMRGDRLYPRTLVPRARGQLAESVAYVHSRTDIRIILALIFVVSALGMNFQMTSALMATTVFGKTAGSFGILSSFMAFGSILGATGAARRIPRLRTIILGAAFYGCAEILLGLSPSYWWFALLSIPTGFGMLTMNTSANALMQTRTDQEMRGRVMAMYSLVYLGATPIGSPIIGRVGAVFGARWAILVGGIASLGIALVCGAWAMIHWKGRVVVRPSFPWVGVEGGSSVDAPRRSVDPS
;
A
#
# COMPACT_ATOMS: atom_id res chain seq x y z
N GLY A 1 19.85 -11.21 -0.90
CA GLY A 1 20.14 -12.57 -1.43
C GLY A 1 21.61 -12.71 -1.76
N LEU A 2 22.12 -12.07 -2.83
CA LEU A 2 23.52 -12.23 -3.31
C LEU A 2 24.57 -11.92 -2.23
N PHE A 3 24.37 -10.90 -1.42
CA PHE A 3 25.29 -10.57 -0.33
C PHE A 3 25.31 -11.64 0.78
N ILE A 4 24.18 -12.29 1.03
CA ILE A 4 24.08 -13.39 2.00
C ILE A 4 24.85 -14.61 1.48
N ASP A 5 24.75 -14.89 0.17
CA ASP A 5 25.44 -16.01 -0.46
C ASP A 5 26.99 -15.81 -0.50
N TRP A 6 27.46 -14.54 -0.62
CA TRP A 6 28.88 -14.22 -0.72
C TRP A 6 29.55 -14.00 0.64
N TRP A 7 28.89 -13.31 1.57
CA TRP A 7 29.50 -12.85 2.83
C TRP A 7 28.86 -13.47 4.07
N GLY A 8 27.86 -14.31 3.89
CA GLY A 8 27.08 -14.86 4.99
C GLY A 8 26.11 -13.85 5.61
N VAL A 9 25.36 -14.31 6.58
CA VAL A 9 24.26 -13.55 7.21
C VAL A 9 24.76 -12.42 8.10
N GLY A 10 25.88 -12.62 8.82
CA GLY A 10 26.40 -11.67 9.82
C GLY A 10 26.73 -10.28 9.26
N PRO A 11 27.62 -10.17 8.24
CA PRO A 11 27.97 -8.87 7.64
C PRO A 11 26.77 -8.14 7.05
N VAL A 12 25.79 -8.86 6.51
CA VAL A 12 24.57 -8.25 5.94
C VAL A 12 23.73 -7.57 7.02
N PHE A 13 23.58 -8.21 8.21
CA PHE A 13 22.92 -7.57 9.35
C PHE A 13 23.68 -6.35 9.90
N LEU A 14 25.01 -6.36 9.86
CA LEU A 14 25.80 -5.18 10.27
C LEU A 14 25.61 -4.00 9.31
N ILE A 15 25.56 -4.26 8.00
CA ILE A 15 25.25 -3.23 7.00
C ILE A 15 23.83 -2.67 7.22
N ASP A 16 22.86 -3.54 7.44
CA ASP A 16 21.47 -3.14 7.71
C ASP A 16 21.38 -2.29 8.99
N ALA A 17 22.02 -2.72 10.07
CA ALA A 17 22.12 -1.94 11.31
C ALA A 17 22.77 -0.56 11.08
N GLY A 18 23.81 -0.48 10.26
CA GLY A 18 24.44 0.79 9.86
C GLY A 18 23.50 1.71 9.09
N MET A 19 22.68 1.15 8.18
CA MET A 19 21.66 1.91 7.46
C MET A 19 20.59 2.48 8.39
N PHE A 20 20.20 1.78 9.45
CA PHE A 20 19.29 2.29 10.47
C PHE A 20 19.95 3.32 11.41
N ALA A 21 21.26 3.23 11.65
CA ALA A 21 21.98 4.20 12.45
C ALA A 21 22.04 5.59 11.79
N ALA A 22 22.16 5.65 10.47
CA ALA A 22 22.27 6.92 9.74
C ALA A 22 21.11 7.91 9.99
N PRO A 23 19.82 7.55 9.87
CA PRO A 23 18.73 8.46 10.19
C PRO A 23 18.66 8.80 11.68
N VAL A 24 19.04 7.91 12.58
CA VAL A 24 19.12 8.20 14.03
C VAL A 24 20.16 9.26 14.31
N ILE A 25 21.36 9.11 13.73
CA ILE A 25 22.44 10.10 13.85
C ILE A 25 22.00 11.44 13.25
N ALA A 26 21.36 11.43 12.06
CA ALA A 26 20.83 12.63 11.43
C ALA A 26 19.82 13.36 12.33
N LEU A 27 18.92 12.63 12.98
CA LEU A 27 17.97 13.19 13.94
C LEU A 27 18.65 13.76 15.19
N MET A 28 19.68 13.10 15.72
CA MET A 28 20.46 13.59 16.86
C MET A 28 21.24 14.85 16.54
N LEU A 29 21.68 15.02 15.29
CA LEU A 29 22.39 16.22 14.81
C LEU A 29 21.45 17.38 14.50
N MET A 30 20.13 17.16 14.48
CA MET A 30 19.16 18.23 14.26
C MET A 30 19.12 19.19 15.47
N ARG A 31 19.35 20.45 15.20
CA ARG A 31 19.27 21.51 16.22
C ARG A 31 17.80 21.83 16.53
N GLY A 32 17.38 21.51 17.76
CA GLY A 32 16.01 21.75 18.22
C GLY A 32 15.57 23.21 18.19
N ASP A 33 16.51 24.14 18.35
CA ASP A 33 16.30 25.59 18.30
C ASP A 33 15.93 26.11 16.91
N ARG A 34 16.22 25.35 15.85
CA ARG A 34 15.86 25.68 14.45
C ARG A 34 14.57 25.00 13.96
N LEU A 35 13.96 24.18 14.79
CA LEU A 35 12.70 23.55 14.47
C LEU A 35 11.55 24.48 14.80
N TYR A 36 10.58 24.60 13.88
CA TYR A 36 9.36 25.35 14.14
C TYR A 36 8.62 24.73 15.32
N PRO A 37 8.39 25.48 16.41
CA PRO A 37 7.67 24.97 17.57
C PRO A 37 6.25 24.60 17.15
N ARG A 38 5.95 23.32 17.20
CA ARG A 38 4.58 22.85 17.02
C ARG A 38 3.86 22.99 18.35
N THR A 39 2.77 23.74 18.38
CA THR A 39 1.89 23.78 19.54
C THR A 39 1.44 22.36 19.87
N LEU A 40 1.91 21.86 21.01
CA LEU A 40 1.49 20.54 21.50
C LEU A 40 0.01 20.64 21.87
N VAL A 41 -0.83 19.97 21.09
CA VAL A 41 -2.25 19.84 21.45
C VAL A 41 -2.32 18.97 22.70
N PRO A 42 -2.89 19.47 23.82
CA PRO A 42 -2.99 18.72 25.06
C PRO A 42 -3.68 17.36 24.83
N ARG A 43 -3.15 16.31 25.44
CA ARG A 43 -3.80 14.99 25.42
C ARG A 43 -5.09 15.04 26.23
N ALA A 44 -6.21 15.27 25.57
CA ALA A 44 -7.53 15.21 26.20
C ALA A 44 -8.07 13.77 26.19
N ARG A 45 -8.80 13.39 27.23
CA ARG A 45 -9.55 12.14 27.26
C ARG A 45 -10.61 12.18 26.15
N GLY A 46 -10.73 11.11 25.36
CA GLY A 46 -11.71 11.04 24.27
C GLY A 46 -11.18 11.33 22.85
N GLN A 47 -9.91 11.68 22.68
CA GLN A 47 -9.32 11.98 21.36
C GLN A 47 -9.44 10.81 20.36
N LEU A 48 -9.40 9.56 20.83
CA LEU A 48 -9.61 8.39 19.97
C LEU A 48 -11.06 8.33 19.48
N ALA A 49 -12.03 8.56 20.36
CA ALA A 49 -13.44 8.57 19.99
C ALA A 49 -13.75 9.67 18.99
N GLU A 50 -13.19 10.87 19.18
CA GLU A 50 -13.28 12.00 18.26
C GLU A 50 -12.70 11.66 16.89
N SER A 51 -11.52 11.00 16.85
CA SER A 51 -10.87 10.58 15.61
C SER A 51 -11.70 9.53 14.87
N VAL A 52 -12.26 8.55 15.58
CA VAL A 52 -13.16 7.54 15.03
C VAL A 52 -14.44 8.20 14.50
N ALA A 53 -15.04 9.12 15.24
CA ALA A 53 -16.22 9.87 14.80
C ALA A 53 -15.92 10.70 13.54
N TYR A 54 -14.76 11.37 13.50
CA TYR A 54 -14.30 12.10 12.30
C TYR A 54 -14.16 11.18 11.09
N VAL A 55 -13.49 10.03 11.25
CA VAL A 55 -13.36 9.03 10.18
C VAL A 55 -14.74 8.51 9.76
N HIS A 56 -15.64 8.29 10.71
CA HIS A 56 -16.99 7.81 10.43
C HIS A 56 -17.83 8.83 9.65
N SER A 57 -17.64 10.12 9.88
CA SER A 57 -18.33 11.19 9.15
C SER A 57 -17.81 11.37 7.71
N ARG A 58 -16.59 10.91 7.41
CA ARG A 58 -15.90 11.09 6.13
C ARG A 58 -15.86 9.79 5.34
N THR A 59 -16.75 9.66 4.39
CA THR A 59 -16.90 8.44 3.59
C THR A 59 -15.67 8.16 2.72
N ASP A 60 -15.01 9.19 2.17
CA ASP A 60 -13.77 9.06 1.42
C ASP A 60 -12.65 8.41 2.25
N ILE A 61 -12.48 8.83 3.50
CA ILE A 61 -11.49 8.29 4.44
C ILE A 61 -11.82 6.82 4.80
N ARG A 62 -13.10 6.52 5.05
CA ARG A 62 -13.53 5.14 5.36
C ARG A 62 -13.23 4.17 4.23
N ILE A 63 -13.51 4.57 2.98
CA ILE A 63 -13.24 3.73 1.81
C ILE A 63 -11.75 3.45 1.70
N ILE A 64 -10.90 4.47 1.87
CA ILE A 64 -9.45 4.30 1.82
C ILE A 64 -8.98 3.34 2.92
N LEU A 65 -9.46 3.52 4.15
CA LEU A 65 -9.07 2.65 5.28
C LEU A 65 -9.54 1.22 5.09
N ALA A 66 -10.78 1.00 4.63
CA ALA A 66 -11.29 -0.34 4.35
C ALA A 66 -10.50 -1.04 3.24
N LEU A 67 -10.20 -0.32 2.16
CA LEU A 67 -9.41 -0.84 1.04
C LEU A 67 -7.99 -1.19 1.48
N ILE A 68 -7.31 -0.27 2.19
CA ILE A 68 -5.98 -0.50 2.74
C ILE A 68 -5.98 -1.67 3.72
N PHE A 69 -6.98 -1.78 4.60
CA PHE A 69 -7.07 -2.88 5.55
C PHE A 69 -7.11 -4.24 4.85
N VAL A 70 -8.03 -4.43 3.90
CA VAL A 70 -8.18 -5.72 3.20
C VAL A 70 -6.94 -6.06 2.38
N VAL A 71 -6.42 -5.10 1.62
CA VAL A 71 -5.23 -5.31 0.79
C VAL A 71 -4.00 -5.59 1.66
N SER A 72 -3.81 -4.86 2.77
CA SER A 72 -2.66 -5.09 3.67
C SER A 72 -2.78 -6.41 4.44
N ALA A 73 -3.99 -6.77 4.89
CA ALA A 73 -4.20 -8.01 5.62
C ALA A 73 -3.96 -9.25 4.74
N LEU A 74 -4.56 -9.28 3.57
CA LEU A 74 -4.62 -10.48 2.75
C LEU A 74 -3.67 -10.45 1.54
N GLY A 75 -3.46 -9.29 0.91
CA GLY A 75 -2.64 -9.15 -0.27
C GLY A 75 -1.15 -8.91 0.03
N MET A 76 -0.81 -8.05 0.99
CA MET A 76 0.58 -7.63 1.21
C MET A 76 1.44 -8.65 1.98
N ASN A 77 1.27 -9.94 1.69
CA ASN A 77 2.06 -11.02 2.29
C ASN A 77 3.13 -11.57 1.32
N PHE A 78 3.57 -10.76 0.34
CA PHE A 78 4.48 -11.18 -0.72
C PHE A 78 5.76 -11.87 -0.20
N GLN A 79 6.38 -11.38 0.87
CA GLN A 79 7.61 -11.98 1.40
C GLN A 79 7.39 -13.44 1.81
N MET A 80 6.31 -13.73 2.53
CA MET A 80 5.98 -15.08 2.95
C MET A 80 5.53 -15.95 1.78
N THR A 81 4.63 -15.43 0.95
CA THR A 81 4.05 -16.21 -0.15
C THR A 81 5.06 -16.49 -1.26
N SER A 82 5.94 -15.53 -1.59
CA SER A 82 6.98 -15.73 -2.60
C SER A 82 8.10 -16.67 -2.13
N ALA A 83 8.45 -16.64 -0.84
CA ALA A 83 9.37 -17.62 -0.26
C ALA A 83 8.78 -19.03 -0.33
N LEU A 84 7.49 -19.17 0.02
CA LEU A 84 6.78 -20.44 -0.06
C LEU A 84 6.68 -20.94 -1.51
N MET A 85 6.34 -20.06 -2.47
CA MET A 85 6.32 -20.42 -3.90
C MET A 85 7.69 -20.84 -4.42
N ALA A 86 8.75 -20.09 -4.07
CA ALA A 86 10.11 -20.41 -4.52
C ALA A 86 10.55 -21.80 -4.05
N THR A 87 10.28 -22.14 -2.80
CA THR A 87 10.74 -23.39 -2.19
C THR A 87 9.83 -24.57 -2.51
N THR A 88 8.52 -24.44 -2.30
CA THR A 88 7.59 -25.58 -2.39
C THR A 88 7.09 -25.86 -3.80
N VAL A 89 6.94 -24.83 -4.65
CA VAL A 89 6.39 -24.97 -6.01
C VAL A 89 7.49 -25.03 -7.05
N PHE A 90 8.51 -24.17 -6.93
CA PHE A 90 9.57 -24.10 -7.93
C PHE A 90 10.85 -24.84 -7.53
N GLY A 91 10.94 -25.41 -6.33
CA GLY A 91 12.11 -26.17 -5.83
C GLY A 91 13.42 -25.35 -5.83
N LYS A 92 13.31 -24.03 -5.64
CA LYS A 92 14.45 -23.10 -5.63
C LYS A 92 15.00 -22.87 -4.22
N THR A 93 16.24 -22.41 -4.17
CA THR A 93 16.93 -22.05 -2.90
C THR A 93 16.48 -20.69 -2.37
N ALA A 94 16.85 -20.38 -1.12
CA ALA A 94 16.58 -19.10 -0.49
C ALA A 94 17.15 -17.88 -1.25
N GLY A 95 18.27 -18.03 -1.95
CA GLY A 95 18.85 -16.99 -2.81
C GLY A 95 17.93 -16.55 -3.95
N SER A 96 17.13 -17.46 -4.46
CA SER A 96 16.15 -17.17 -5.52
C SER A 96 15.04 -16.20 -5.06
N PHE A 97 14.73 -16.16 -3.76
CA PHE A 97 13.80 -15.17 -3.20
C PHE A 97 14.31 -13.73 -3.37
N GLY A 98 15.63 -13.52 -3.27
CA GLY A 98 16.23 -12.19 -3.49
C GLY A 98 15.97 -11.66 -4.90
N ILE A 99 16.00 -12.54 -5.91
CA ILE A 99 15.68 -12.18 -7.30
C ILE A 99 14.21 -11.75 -7.41
N LEU A 100 13.28 -12.52 -6.87
CA LEU A 100 11.85 -12.19 -6.88
C LEU A 100 11.58 -10.82 -6.21
N SER A 101 12.22 -10.59 -5.06
CA SER A 101 12.13 -9.32 -4.34
C SER A 101 12.69 -8.15 -5.16
N SER A 102 13.76 -8.36 -5.93
CA SER A 102 14.34 -7.34 -6.81
C SER A 102 13.40 -6.96 -7.95
N PHE A 103 12.75 -7.93 -8.59
CA PHE A 103 11.75 -7.68 -9.63
C PHE A 103 10.55 -6.90 -9.07
N MET A 104 10.06 -7.28 -7.89
CA MET A 104 8.98 -6.55 -7.21
C MET A 104 9.40 -5.14 -6.82
N ALA A 105 10.62 -4.95 -6.30
CA ALA A 105 11.16 -3.64 -5.95
C ALA A 105 11.26 -2.71 -7.17
N PHE A 106 11.71 -3.24 -8.31
CA PHE A 106 11.75 -2.48 -9.56
C PHE A 106 10.35 -1.97 -9.96
N GLY A 107 9.35 -2.84 -9.96
CA GLY A 107 7.96 -2.46 -10.19
C GLY A 107 7.44 -1.42 -9.18
N SER A 108 7.81 -1.59 -7.92
CA SER A 108 7.44 -0.70 -6.82
C SER A 108 8.00 0.72 -7.01
N ILE A 109 9.25 0.85 -7.45
CA ILE A 109 9.88 2.15 -7.75
C ILE A 109 9.12 2.86 -8.88
N LEU A 110 8.79 2.14 -9.96
CA LEU A 110 8.00 2.69 -11.06
C LEU A 110 6.61 3.13 -10.60
N GLY A 111 5.95 2.34 -9.76
CA GLY A 111 4.64 2.65 -9.20
C GLY A 111 4.65 3.87 -8.30
N ALA A 112 5.60 3.94 -7.38
CA ALA A 112 5.76 5.05 -6.45
C ALA A 112 6.09 6.36 -7.18
N THR A 113 7.04 6.34 -8.12
CA THR A 113 7.42 7.53 -8.90
C THR A 113 6.30 8.00 -9.81
N GLY A 114 5.56 7.08 -10.43
CA GLY A 114 4.37 7.38 -11.23
C GLY A 114 3.26 8.02 -10.41
N ALA A 115 3.01 7.52 -9.21
CA ALA A 115 2.01 8.05 -8.28
C ALA A 115 2.40 9.43 -7.72
N ALA A 116 3.67 9.61 -7.35
CA ALA A 116 4.17 10.86 -6.77
C ALA A 116 4.07 12.08 -7.72
N ARG A 117 4.11 11.84 -9.03
CA ARG A 117 3.96 12.88 -10.06
C ARG A 117 2.51 13.30 -10.34
N ARG A 118 1.55 12.70 -9.66
CA ARG A 118 0.11 12.91 -9.95
C ARG A 118 -0.61 13.46 -8.74
N ILE A 119 -1.66 14.23 -9.00
CA ILE A 119 -2.58 14.67 -7.95
C ILE A 119 -3.29 13.42 -7.41
N PRO A 120 -3.20 13.17 -6.08
CA PRO A 120 -3.81 12.00 -5.49
C PRO A 120 -5.34 12.06 -5.61
N ARG A 121 -5.94 11.00 -6.14
CA ARG A 121 -7.39 10.86 -6.34
C ARG A 121 -7.85 9.50 -5.86
N LEU A 122 -9.06 9.42 -5.31
CA LEU A 122 -9.60 8.15 -4.82
C LEU A 122 -9.68 7.09 -5.93
N ARG A 123 -10.01 7.48 -7.15
CA ARG A 123 -10.00 6.57 -8.31
C ARG A 123 -8.62 5.94 -8.56
N THR A 124 -7.53 6.69 -8.37
CA THR A 124 -6.17 6.15 -8.55
C THR A 124 -5.88 5.05 -7.53
N ILE A 125 -6.39 5.20 -6.30
CA ILE A 125 -6.26 4.20 -5.24
C ILE A 125 -7.05 2.94 -5.60
N ILE A 126 -8.31 3.10 -6.00
CA ILE A 126 -9.18 1.97 -6.37
C ILE A 126 -8.62 1.23 -7.60
N LEU A 127 -8.21 1.96 -8.65
CA LEU A 127 -7.60 1.36 -9.83
C LEU A 127 -6.25 0.70 -9.53
N GLY A 128 -5.44 1.31 -8.65
CA GLY A 128 -4.19 0.73 -8.18
C GLY A 128 -4.42 -0.59 -7.44
N ALA A 129 -5.43 -0.64 -6.56
CA ALA A 129 -5.82 -1.84 -5.84
C ALA A 129 -6.38 -2.93 -6.77
N ALA A 130 -7.23 -2.56 -7.74
CA ALA A 130 -7.76 -3.49 -8.73
C ALA A 130 -6.63 -4.07 -9.61
N PHE A 131 -5.74 -3.22 -10.08
CA PHE A 131 -4.57 -3.62 -10.86
C PHE A 131 -3.64 -4.55 -10.04
N TYR A 132 -3.38 -4.20 -8.77
CA TYR A 132 -2.63 -5.03 -7.84
C TYR A 132 -3.28 -6.40 -7.67
N GLY A 133 -4.59 -6.46 -7.39
CA GLY A 133 -5.33 -7.71 -7.22
C GLY A 133 -5.30 -8.59 -8.49
N CYS A 134 -5.48 -8.00 -9.68
CA CYS A 134 -5.34 -8.72 -10.95
C CYS A 134 -3.93 -9.27 -11.14
N ALA A 135 -2.90 -8.44 -10.89
CA ALA A 135 -1.50 -8.85 -11.02
C ALA A 135 -1.16 -9.98 -10.04
N GLU A 136 -1.66 -9.91 -8.81
CA GLU A 136 -1.47 -10.94 -7.78
C GLU A 136 -2.18 -12.26 -8.14
N ILE A 137 -3.37 -12.21 -8.72
CA ILE A 137 -4.05 -13.41 -9.25
C ILE A 137 -3.20 -14.06 -10.36
N LEU A 138 -2.72 -13.27 -11.32
CA LEU A 138 -1.85 -13.78 -12.37
C LEU A 138 -0.54 -14.35 -11.80
N LEU A 139 0.00 -13.70 -10.76
CA LEU A 139 1.18 -14.17 -10.04
C LEU A 139 0.94 -15.56 -9.43
N GLY A 140 -0.20 -15.79 -8.77
CA GLY A 140 -0.57 -17.08 -8.20
C GLY A 140 -0.77 -18.19 -9.24
N LEU A 141 -1.17 -17.82 -10.46
CA LEU A 141 -1.36 -18.75 -11.59
C LEU A 141 -0.08 -19.00 -12.41
N SER A 142 1.04 -18.36 -12.05
CA SER A 142 2.29 -18.46 -12.81
C SER A 142 2.75 -19.92 -13.00
N PRO A 143 3.10 -20.33 -14.25
CA PRO A 143 3.49 -21.70 -14.53
C PRO A 143 4.95 -21.99 -14.16
N SER A 144 5.82 -20.96 -14.10
CA SER A 144 7.24 -21.12 -13.83
C SER A 144 7.80 -19.98 -12.99
N TYR A 145 8.99 -20.21 -12.42
CA TYR A 145 9.72 -19.23 -11.61
C TYR A 145 9.96 -17.91 -12.35
N TRP A 146 10.34 -17.94 -13.62
CA TRP A 146 10.61 -16.72 -14.39
C TRP A 146 9.36 -15.94 -14.71
N TRP A 147 8.23 -16.61 -14.97
CA TRP A 147 6.93 -15.95 -15.08
C TRP A 147 6.51 -15.30 -13.76
N PHE A 148 6.74 -15.98 -12.65
CA PHE A 148 6.50 -15.43 -11.33
C PHE A 148 7.35 -14.17 -11.09
N ALA A 149 8.66 -14.21 -11.41
CA ALA A 149 9.54 -13.07 -11.31
C ALA A 149 9.04 -11.88 -12.16
N LEU A 150 8.71 -12.12 -13.43
CA LEU A 150 8.22 -11.09 -14.33
C LEU A 150 6.90 -10.46 -13.84
N LEU A 151 5.95 -11.28 -13.39
CA LEU A 151 4.67 -10.83 -12.85
C LEU A 151 4.79 -10.11 -11.49
N SER A 152 5.90 -10.28 -10.78
CA SER A 152 6.20 -9.50 -9.57
C SER A 152 6.38 -8.00 -9.87
N ILE A 153 6.79 -7.62 -11.10
CA ILE A 153 6.91 -6.20 -11.50
C ILE A 153 5.55 -5.49 -11.47
N PRO A 154 4.51 -5.93 -12.23
CA PRO A 154 3.20 -5.28 -12.16
C PRO A 154 2.57 -5.37 -10.77
N THR A 155 2.83 -6.43 -10.01
CA THR A 155 2.36 -6.54 -8.62
C THR A 155 2.94 -5.44 -7.75
N GLY A 156 4.26 -5.24 -7.77
CA GLY A 156 4.94 -4.15 -7.05
C GLY A 156 4.48 -2.76 -7.51
N PHE A 157 4.30 -2.57 -8.82
CA PHE A 157 3.79 -1.32 -9.39
C PHE A 157 2.41 -0.96 -8.85
N GLY A 158 1.46 -1.89 -8.86
CA GLY A 158 0.09 -1.67 -8.36
C GLY A 158 0.08 -1.39 -6.86
N MET A 159 0.83 -2.16 -6.10
CA MET A 159 0.96 -2.03 -4.65
C MET A 159 1.44 -0.62 -4.25
N LEU A 160 2.54 -0.16 -4.80
CA LEU A 160 3.11 1.14 -4.44
C LEU A 160 2.32 2.31 -5.03
N THR A 161 1.72 2.16 -6.20
CA THR A 161 0.82 3.17 -6.77
C THR A 161 -0.38 3.40 -5.85
N MET A 162 -1.03 2.32 -5.38
CA MET A 162 -2.14 2.39 -4.44
C MET A 162 -1.70 3.03 -3.11
N ASN A 163 -0.64 2.51 -2.50
CA ASN A 163 -0.18 2.93 -1.17
C ASN A 163 0.26 4.39 -1.16
N THR A 164 1.10 4.82 -2.12
CA THR A 164 1.57 6.21 -2.23
C THR A 164 0.40 7.16 -2.47
N SER A 165 -0.54 6.79 -3.35
CA SER A 165 -1.74 7.60 -3.62
C SER A 165 -2.66 7.68 -2.40
N ALA A 166 -2.84 6.58 -1.66
CA ALA A 166 -3.64 6.54 -0.45
C ALA A 166 -3.04 7.42 0.65
N ASN A 167 -1.75 7.28 0.90
CA ASN A 167 -1.03 8.09 1.89
C ASN A 167 -1.13 9.59 1.57
N ALA A 168 -0.87 9.98 0.31
CA ALA A 168 -0.95 11.36 -0.14
C ALA A 168 -2.39 11.91 -0.06
N LEU A 169 -3.40 11.11 -0.44
CA LEU A 169 -4.80 11.55 -0.36
C LEU A 169 -5.27 11.71 1.08
N MET A 170 -4.89 10.81 1.97
CA MET A 170 -5.19 10.92 3.41
C MET A 170 -4.62 12.20 4.00
N GLN A 171 -3.37 12.54 3.67
CA GLN A 171 -2.72 13.76 4.16
C GLN A 171 -3.38 15.04 3.62
N THR A 172 -3.80 15.04 2.37
CA THR A 172 -4.36 16.23 1.72
C THR A 172 -5.85 16.45 1.98
N ARG A 173 -6.61 15.38 2.25
CA ARG A 173 -8.06 15.44 2.50
C ARG A 173 -8.43 15.58 3.99
N THR A 174 -7.49 15.37 4.88
CA THR A 174 -7.71 15.48 6.32
C THR A 174 -7.42 16.90 6.79
N ASP A 175 -8.32 17.45 7.60
CA ASP A 175 -8.18 18.77 8.20
C ASP A 175 -6.90 18.83 9.06
N GLN A 176 -6.23 20.00 9.05
CA GLN A 176 -4.89 20.15 9.63
C GLN A 176 -4.83 19.72 11.11
N GLU A 177 -5.87 20.00 11.87
CA GLU A 177 -5.96 19.63 13.30
C GLU A 177 -6.08 18.12 13.51
N MET A 178 -6.77 17.41 12.62
CA MET A 178 -7.02 15.97 12.72
C MET A 178 -5.98 15.13 11.98
N ARG A 179 -5.14 15.75 11.12
CA ARG A 179 -4.23 15.05 10.22
C ARG A 179 -3.31 14.07 10.95
N GLY A 180 -2.70 14.47 12.05
CA GLY A 180 -1.80 13.60 12.81
C GLY A 180 -2.52 12.35 13.35
N ARG A 181 -3.75 12.51 13.85
CA ARG A 181 -4.56 11.42 14.41
C ARG A 181 -5.05 10.47 13.34
N VAL A 182 -5.54 11.01 12.22
CA VAL A 182 -6.01 10.21 11.07
C VAL A 182 -4.85 9.45 10.43
N MET A 183 -3.66 10.07 10.31
CA MET A 183 -2.46 9.38 9.81
C MET A 183 -1.97 8.29 10.77
N ALA A 184 -2.12 8.48 12.08
CA ALA A 184 -1.84 7.42 13.06
C ALA A 184 -2.80 6.24 12.90
N MET A 185 -4.10 6.51 12.69
CA MET A 185 -5.08 5.45 12.37
C MET A 185 -4.78 4.74 11.05
N TYR A 186 -4.40 5.50 10.01
CA TYR A 186 -3.95 4.92 8.73
C TYR A 186 -2.76 3.98 8.92
N SER A 187 -1.74 4.42 9.67
CA SER A 187 -0.56 3.60 9.95
C SER A 187 -0.90 2.37 10.77
N LEU A 188 -1.80 2.50 11.76
CA LEU A 188 -2.30 1.37 12.56
C LEU A 188 -3.03 0.35 11.69
N VAL A 189 -3.90 0.80 10.79
CA VAL A 189 -4.62 -0.06 9.86
C VAL A 189 -3.65 -0.74 8.89
N TYR A 190 -2.73 0.02 8.30
CA TYR A 190 -1.77 -0.46 7.32
C TYR A 190 -0.81 -1.51 7.90
N LEU A 191 -0.15 -1.18 9.03
CA LEU A 191 0.81 -2.07 9.67
C LEU A 191 0.13 -3.16 10.50
N GLY A 192 -0.97 -2.83 11.18
CA GLY A 192 -1.70 -3.75 12.06
C GLY A 192 -2.55 -4.78 11.31
N ALA A 193 -2.87 -4.56 10.04
CA ALA A 193 -3.61 -5.53 9.23
C ALA A 193 -2.78 -6.79 8.92
N THR A 194 -1.48 -6.65 8.69
CA THR A 194 -0.59 -7.77 8.35
C THR A 194 -0.53 -8.86 9.43
N PRO A 195 -0.33 -8.56 10.74
CA PRO A 195 -0.39 -9.57 11.79
C PRO A 195 -1.72 -10.32 11.89
N ILE A 196 -2.82 -9.69 11.47
CA ILE A 196 -4.15 -10.33 11.42
C ILE A 196 -4.26 -11.23 10.20
N GLY A 197 -3.79 -10.77 9.06
CA GLY A 197 -3.91 -11.48 7.79
C GLY A 197 -2.89 -12.60 7.59
N SER A 198 -1.65 -12.43 8.07
CA SER A 198 -0.59 -13.41 7.86
C SER A 198 -0.91 -14.82 8.39
N PRO A 199 -1.53 -15.01 9.58
CA PRO A 199 -1.95 -16.34 10.03
C PRO A 199 -3.01 -16.97 9.13
N ILE A 200 -3.93 -16.16 8.59
CA ILE A 200 -4.98 -16.61 7.67
C ILE A 200 -4.33 -17.11 6.37
N ILE A 201 -3.49 -16.27 5.76
CA ILE A 201 -2.77 -16.59 4.53
C ILE A 201 -1.82 -17.76 4.74
N GLY A 202 -1.13 -17.82 5.89
CA GLY A 202 -0.25 -18.94 6.25
C GLY A 202 -1.02 -20.26 6.35
N ARG A 203 -2.20 -20.24 6.98
CA ARG A 203 -3.06 -21.44 7.07
C ARG A 203 -3.61 -21.86 5.71
N VAL A 204 -4.02 -20.91 4.87
CA VAL A 204 -4.43 -21.21 3.49
C VAL A 204 -3.27 -21.84 2.72
N GLY A 205 -2.07 -21.30 2.86
CA GLY A 205 -0.87 -21.86 2.23
C GLY A 205 -0.51 -23.26 2.72
N ALA A 206 -0.69 -23.53 4.00
CA ALA A 206 -0.42 -24.84 4.60
C ALA A 206 -1.45 -25.92 4.19
N VAL A 207 -2.73 -25.54 4.05
CA VAL A 207 -3.83 -26.50 3.76
C VAL A 207 -4.03 -26.67 2.25
N PHE A 208 -4.05 -25.57 1.49
CA PHE A 208 -4.39 -25.57 0.07
C PHE A 208 -3.18 -25.36 -0.85
N GLY A 209 -2.02 -25.08 -0.27
CA GLY A 209 -0.78 -24.85 -0.99
C GLY A 209 -0.48 -23.38 -1.28
N ALA A 210 0.79 -23.11 -1.65
CA ALA A 210 1.35 -21.75 -1.81
C ALA A 210 0.59 -20.90 -2.84
N ARG A 211 0.10 -21.51 -3.92
CA ARG A 211 -0.66 -20.80 -4.97
C ARG A 211 -1.95 -20.19 -4.42
N TRP A 212 -2.68 -20.94 -3.60
CA TRP A 212 -3.92 -20.46 -2.99
C TRP A 212 -3.69 -19.31 -2.00
N ALA A 213 -2.56 -19.31 -1.30
CA ALA A 213 -2.20 -18.20 -0.42
C ALA A 213 -2.11 -16.86 -1.19
N ILE A 214 -1.56 -16.88 -2.41
CA ILE A 214 -1.49 -15.71 -3.28
C ILE A 214 -2.86 -15.37 -3.89
N LEU A 215 -3.57 -16.40 -4.40
CA LEU A 215 -4.86 -16.21 -5.05
C LEU A 215 -5.89 -15.58 -4.10
N VAL A 216 -5.95 -16.03 -2.84
CA VAL A 216 -6.85 -15.44 -1.83
C VAL A 216 -6.55 -13.95 -1.61
N GLY A 217 -5.27 -13.58 -1.52
CA GLY A 217 -4.84 -12.17 -1.42
C GLY A 217 -5.28 -11.35 -2.62
N GLY A 218 -5.02 -11.86 -3.83
CA GLY A 218 -5.39 -11.19 -5.07
C GLY A 218 -6.90 -11.05 -5.27
N ILE A 219 -7.67 -12.12 -4.98
CA ILE A 219 -9.15 -12.10 -5.07
C ILE A 219 -9.73 -11.12 -4.04
N ALA A 220 -9.24 -11.12 -2.80
CA ALA A 220 -9.70 -10.20 -1.78
C ALA A 220 -9.39 -8.73 -2.16
N SER A 221 -8.18 -8.47 -2.67
CA SER A 221 -7.75 -7.14 -3.11
C SER A 221 -8.57 -6.64 -4.29
N LEU A 222 -8.80 -7.48 -5.29
CA LEU A 222 -9.66 -7.16 -6.43
C LEU A 222 -11.11 -6.97 -5.99
N GLY A 223 -11.63 -7.86 -5.13
CA GLY A 223 -13.00 -7.81 -4.63
C GLY A 223 -13.30 -6.51 -3.89
N ILE A 224 -12.45 -6.10 -2.94
CA ILE A 224 -12.65 -4.83 -2.23
C ILE A 224 -12.52 -3.62 -3.18
N ALA A 225 -11.61 -3.67 -4.16
CA ALA A 225 -11.48 -2.60 -5.16
C ALA A 225 -12.74 -2.47 -6.02
N LEU A 226 -13.33 -3.60 -6.44
CA LEU A 226 -14.59 -3.61 -7.21
C LEU A 226 -15.77 -3.10 -6.37
N VAL A 227 -15.88 -3.52 -5.11
CA VAL A 227 -16.93 -3.05 -4.19
C VAL A 227 -16.82 -1.53 -3.98
N CYS A 228 -15.61 -1.03 -3.67
CA CYS A 228 -15.36 0.40 -3.50
C CYS A 228 -15.60 1.18 -4.80
N GLY A 229 -15.21 0.60 -5.95
CA GLY A 229 -15.44 1.19 -7.27
C GLY A 229 -16.91 1.29 -7.63
N ALA A 230 -17.66 0.21 -7.44
CA ALA A 230 -19.11 0.18 -7.68
C ALA A 230 -19.84 1.17 -6.77
N TRP A 231 -19.48 1.17 -5.48
CA TRP A 231 -20.04 2.13 -4.54
C TRP A 231 -19.76 3.58 -4.95
N ALA A 232 -18.53 3.88 -5.37
CA ALA A 232 -18.14 5.20 -5.83
C ALA A 232 -18.92 5.62 -7.09
N MET A 233 -19.15 4.72 -8.04
CA MET A 233 -19.94 5.01 -9.25
C MET A 233 -21.41 5.31 -8.93
N ILE A 234 -22.01 4.55 -8.02
CA ILE A 234 -23.41 4.73 -7.62
C ILE A 234 -23.63 6.07 -6.91
N HIS A 235 -22.77 6.38 -5.93
CA HIS A 235 -22.98 7.55 -5.06
C HIS A 235 -22.45 8.86 -5.66
N TRP A 236 -21.48 8.82 -6.55
CA TRP A 236 -20.90 10.02 -7.15
C TRP A 236 -21.41 10.31 -8.56
N LYS A 237 -22.40 9.56 -9.08
CA LYS A 237 -22.99 9.73 -10.42
C LYS A 237 -21.92 9.91 -11.53
N GLY A 238 -20.77 9.29 -11.34
CA GLY A 238 -19.64 9.40 -12.26
C GLY A 238 -19.81 8.49 -13.46
N ARG A 239 -19.38 8.94 -14.64
CA ARG A 239 -19.25 8.08 -15.83
C ARG A 239 -17.84 7.53 -15.92
N VAL A 240 -17.72 6.23 -16.17
CA VAL A 240 -16.44 5.61 -16.48
C VAL A 240 -16.06 5.96 -17.90
N VAL A 241 -14.94 6.65 -18.08
CA VAL A 241 -14.41 7.01 -19.41
C VAL A 241 -13.04 6.36 -19.56
N VAL A 242 -12.90 5.55 -20.60
CA VAL A 242 -11.61 4.97 -20.99
C VAL A 242 -10.83 6.02 -21.78
N ARG A 243 -9.64 6.37 -21.31
CA ARG A 243 -8.76 7.36 -21.96
C ARG A 243 -7.51 6.67 -22.50
N PRO A 244 -6.98 7.11 -23.65
CA PRO A 244 -5.77 6.54 -24.21
C PRO A 244 -4.49 6.87 -23.43
N SER A 245 -4.57 7.81 -22.45
CA SER A 245 -3.45 8.16 -21.56
C SER A 245 -3.64 7.58 -20.15
N PHE A 246 -2.55 7.17 -19.50
CA PHE A 246 -2.63 6.64 -18.13
C PHE A 246 -3.09 7.69 -17.10
N PRO A 247 -4.04 7.35 -16.17
CA PRO A 247 -4.75 6.07 -16.10
C PRO A 247 -5.80 5.94 -17.21
N TRP A 248 -5.80 4.83 -17.89
CA TRP A 248 -6.69 4.55 -19.06
C TRP A 248 -8.18 4.57 -18.73
N VAL A 249 -8.51 4.42 -17.45
CA VAL A 249 -9.90 4.49 -16.96
C VAL A 249 -10.05 5.71 -16.07
N GLY A 250 -11.02 6.52 -16.33
CA GLY A 250 -11.41 7.70 -15.55
C GLY A 250 -12.89 7.70 -15.21
N VAL A 251 -13.27 8.42 -14.17
CA VAL A 251 -14.68 8.67 -13.81
C VAL A 251 -14.96 10.14 -14.04
N GLU A 252 -15.85 10.48 -14.96
CA GLU A 252 -16.30 11.84 -15.22
C GLU A 252 -17.67 12.10 -14.59
N GLY A 253 -17.91 13.35 -14.18
CA GLY A 253 -19.18 13.74 -13.54
C GLY A 253 -19.21 13.49 -12.04
N GLY A 254 -18.07 13.28 -11.40
CA GLY A 254 -17.97 13.13 -9.96
C GLY A 254 -18.21 14.45 -9.21
N SER A 255 -18.79 14.32 -8.03
CA SER A 255 -19.01 15.39 -7.07
C SER A 255 -17.72 16.14 -6.70
N SER A 256 -17.85 17.24 -5.98
CA SER A 256 -16.80 18.11 -5.43
C SER A 256 -15.66 17.39 -4.66
N VAL A 257 -15.78 16.09 -4.42
CA VAL A 257 -14.78 15.26 -3.75
C VAL A 257 -13.48 15.11 -4.57
N ASP A 258 -13.56 15.20 -5.91
CA ASP A 258 -12.38 15.13 -6.79
C ASP A 258 -11.81 16.51 -7.19
N ALA A 259 -12.50 17.60 -6.84
CA ALA A 259 -12.02 18.96 -7.10
C ALA A 259 -10.97 19.35 -6.03
N PRO A 260 -9.80 19.89 -6.43
CA PRO A 260 -8.93 20.55 -5.47
C PRO A 260 -9.70 21.74 -4.87
N ARG A 261 -9.73 21.85 -3.54
CA ARG A 261 -10.25 23.07 -2.87
C ARG A 261 -9.45 24.25 -3.45
N ARG A 262 -10.13 25.15 -4.18
CA ARG A 262 -9.53 26.42 -4.53
C ARG A 262 -9.19 27.11 -3.24
N SER A 263 -7.95 27.56 -3.09
CA SER A 263 -7.56 28.49 -2.06
C SER A 263 -8.54 29.67 -2.13
N VAL A 264 -9.31 29.89 -1.08
CA VAL A 264 -10.07 31.14 -0.92
C VAL A 264 -9.01 32.21 -0.73
N ASP A 265 -8.85 33.05 -1.72
CA ASP A 265 -8.02 34.25 -1.68
C ASP A 265 -8.64 35.19 -0.65
N PRO A 266 -7.97 35.60 0.42
CA PRO A 266 -8.49 36.62 1.31
C PRO A 266 -8.23 37.98 0.67
N SER A 267 -9.23 38.54 -0.01
CA SER A 267 -9.31 39.97 -0.31
C SER A 267 -9.86 40.74 0.88
#